data_59bdfdf99b66d1bba125ee639a83256d
#
_entry.id   59bdfdf99b66d1bba125ee639a83256d
#
_cell.length_a   1.000
_cell.length_b   1.000
_cell.length_c   1.000
_cell.angle_alpha   90.00
_cell.angle_beta   90.00
_cell.angle_gamma   90.00
#
_symmetry.space_group_name_H-M   'P 1'
#
loop_
_entity.id
_entity.type
_entity.pdbx_description
1 polymer ?
#
loop_
_entity_poly.entity_id
_entity_poly.type
_entity_poly.pdbx_seq_one_letter_code
_entity_poly.pdbx_strand_id
1 'polypeptide(L)'
;LHNKQDDFGGYLDIILDFVAYAAIPLGFGLGLASQNVYLALAFLLSIYYLNTASWMFLAAILEKRSARDPETTTTIIMPAGLIGGFETILFYSLFFLLPQYILELFIVFSLLILITIIQRLFWAKKNL
;
A
#
# COMPACT_ATOMS: atom_id res chain seq x y z
N LEU A 1 -8.59 -28.50 4.50
CA LEU A 1 -8.14 -28.82 3.14
C LEU A 1 -8.57 -27.74 2.16
N HIS A 2 -9.84 -27.51 2.14
CA HIS A 2 -10.47 -26.52 1.29
C HIS A 2 -9.94 -25.10 1.59
N ASN A 3 -9.90 -24.77 2.88
CA ASN A 3 -9.41 -23.47 3.34
C ASN A 3 -7.92 -23.30 3.08
N LYS A 4 -7.16 -24.37 3.09
CA LYS A 4 -5.72 -24.32 2.88
C LYS A 4 -5.38 -23.87 1.46
N GLN A 5 -6.14 -24.33 0.47
CA GLN A 5 -5.95 -23.92 -0.92
C GLN A 5 -6.35 -22.46 -1.11
N ASP A 6 -7.46 -22.03 -0.48
CA ASP A 6 -7.91 -20.66 -0.55
C ASP A 6 -6.92 -19.71 0.14
N ASP A 7 -6.35 -20.15 1.26
CA ASP A 7 -5.35 -19.35 1.97
C ASP A 7 -4.09 -19.16 1.14
N PHE A 8 -3.63 -20.20 0.47
CA PHE A 8 -2.47 -20.08 -0.40
C PHE A 8 -2.77 -19.18 -1.59
N GLY A 9 -3.95 -19.29 -2.18
CA GLY A 9 -4.36 -18.42 -3.27
C GLY A 9 -4.37 -16.96 -2.86
N GLY A 10 -4.92 -16.66 -1.69
CA GLY A 10 -4.94 -15.30 -1.17
C GLY A 10 -3.54 -14.77 -0.87
N TYR A 11 -2.70 -15.62 -0.30
CA TYR A 11 -1.31 -15.26 -0.05
C TYR A 11 -0.57 -14.93 -1.35
N LEU A 12 -0.73 -15.79 -2.35
CA LEU A 12 -0.09 -15.60 -3.64
C LEU A 12 -0.58 -14.32 -4.32
N ASP A 13 -1.87 -14.04 -4.25
CA ASP A 13 -2.45 -12.84 -4.84
C ASP A 13 -1.80 -11.57 -4.25
N ILE A 14 -1.63 -11.54 -2.93
CA ILE A 14 -1.02 -10.40 -2.25
C ILE A 14 0.43 -10.24 -2.68
N ILE A 15 1.18 -11.34 -2.75
CA ILE A 15 2.58 -11.28 -3.17
C ILE A 15 2.68 -10.75 -4.59
N LEU A 16 1.84 -11.24 -5.50
CA LEU A 16 1.87 -10.78 -6.88
C LEU A 16 1.46 -9.32 -7.03
N ASP A 17 0.51 -8.87 -6.22
CA ASP A 17 0.12 -7.46 -6.21
C ASP A 17 1.30 -6.57 -5.82
N PHE A 18 2.03 -6.94 -4.79
CA PHE A 18 3.17 -6.14 -4.35
C PHE A 18 4.35 -6.20 -5.32
N VAL A 19 4.51 -7.32 -6.02
CA VAL A 19 5.49 -7.39 -7.11
C VAL A 19 5.14 -6.35 -8.19
N ALA A 20 3.86 -6.28 -8.59
CA ALA A 20 3.43 -5.31 -9.59
C ALA A 20 3.57 -3.87 -9.07
N TYR A 21 3.21 -3.62 -7.81
CA TYR A 21 3.31 -2.29 -7.21
C TYR A 21 4.75 -1.78 -7.19
N ALA A 22 5.72 -2.65 -7.01
CA ALA A 22 7.12 -2.29 -7.03
C ALA A 22 7.69 -2.23 -8.46
N ALA A 23 7.30 -3.17 -9.31
CA ALA A 23 7.86 -3.31 -10.65
C ALA A 23 7.53 -2.13 -11.56
N ILE A 24 6.32 -1.60 -11.46
CA ILE A 24 5.88 -0.52 -12.34
C ILE A 24 6.66 0.77 -12.08
N PRO A 25 6.75 1.27 -10.82
CA PRO A 25 7.60 2.44 -10.56
C PRO A 25 9.07 2.18 -10.86
N LEU A 26 9.57 0.97 -10.58
CA LEU A 26 10.96 0.62 -10.89
C LEU A 26 11.24 0.76 -12.39
N GLY A 27 10.32 0.25 -13.22
CA GLY A 27 10.49 0.34 -14.67
C GLY A 27 10.58 1.77 -15.15
N PHE A 28 9.69 2.63 -14.65
CA PHE A 28 9.72 4.05 -15.03
C PHE A 28 10.97 4.75 -14.52
N GLY A 29 11.35 4.47 -13.26
CA GLY A 29 12.53 5.10 -12.67
C GLY A 29 13.82 4.73 -13.39
N LEU A 30 13.99 3.44 -13.67
CA LEU A 30 15.18 2.96 -14.36
C LEU A 30 15.23 3.44 -15.82
N GLY A 31 14.05 3.55 -16.46
CA GLY A 31 13.98 3.99 -17.84
C GLY A 31 14.37 5.43 -18.03
N LEU A 32 14.11 6.29 -17.04
CA LEU A 32 14.42 7.71 -17.14
C LEU A 32 15.83 8.06 -16.67
N ALA A 33 16.48 7.18 -15.95
CA ALA A 33 17.92 7.23 -15.61
C ALA A 33 18.38 8.60 -15.09
N SER A 34 17.62 9.21 -14.17
CA SER A 34 17.94 10.49 -13.55
C SER A 34 18.19 10.30 -12.06
N GLN A 35 19.20 10.97 -11.51
CA GLN A 35 19.49 10.88 -10.08
C GLN A 35 18.29 11.33 -9.24
N ASN A 36 17.64 12.41 -9.64
CA ASN A 36 16.48 12.91 -8.91
C ASN A 36 15.33 11.90 -8.94
N VAL A 37 15.11 11.25 -10.09
CA VAL A 37 14.09 10.23 -10.23
C VAL A 37 14.44 9.02 -9.37
N TYR A 38 15.72 8.63 -9.32
CA TYR A 38 16.15 7.52 -8.47
C TYR A 38 15.90 7.81 -6.99
N LEU A 39 16.16 9.04 -6.54
CA LEU A 39 15.91 9.43 -5.17
C LEU A 39 14.42 9.42 -4.86
N ALA A 40 13.60 9.94 -5.76
CA ALA A 40 12.14 9.91 -5.61
C ALA A 40 11.62 8.48 -5.60
N LEU A 41 12.18 7.61 -6.45
CA LEU A 41 11.81 6.20 -6.48
C LEU A 41 12.17 5.51 -5.17
N ALA A 42 13.38 5.77 -4.65
CA ALA A 42 13.80 5.19 -3.38
C ALA A 42 12.86 5.63 -2.25
N PHE A 43 12.46 6.90 -2.24
CA PHE A 43 11.53 7.42 -1.25
C PHE A 43 10.16 6.73 -1.38
N LEU A 44 9.66 6.60 -2.60
CA LEU A 44 8.37 5.95 -2.85
C LEU A 44 8.39 4.50 -2.38
N LEU A 45 9.43 3.76 -2.71
CA LEU A 45 9.53 2.36 -2.29
C LEU A 45 9.67 2.23 -0.78
N SER A 46 10.37 3.15 -0.14
CA SER A 46 10.48 3.17 1.32
C SER A 46 9.11 3.41 1.96
N ILE A 47 8.35 4.35 1.40
CA ILE A 47 6.99 4.64 1.88
C ILE A 47 6.07 3.42 1.66
N TYR A 48 6.21 2.74 0.53
CA TYR A 48 5.46 1.49 0.30
C TYR A 48 5.78 0.45 1.37
N TYR A 49 7.04 0.34 1.74
CA TYR A 49 7.47 -0.60 2.78
C TYR A 49 6.76 -0.31 4.09
N LEU A 50 6.75 0.97 4.49
CA LEU A 50 6.09 1.39 5.73
C LEU A 50 4.57 1.19 5.65
N ASN A 51 3.98 1.53 4.51
CA ASN A 51 2.55 1.37 4.32
C ASN A 51 2.14 -0.09 4.41
N THR A 52 2.91 -0.96 3.77
CA THR A 52 2.65 -2.40 3.79
C THR A 52 2.73 -2.94 5.21
N ALA A 53 3.80 -2.60 5.93
CA ALA A 53 3.97 -3.06 7.31
C ALA A 53 2.82 -2.57 8.20
N SER A 54 2.46 -1.29 8.07
CA SER A 54 1.38 -0.70 8.85
C SER A 54 0.05 -1.40 8.58
N TRP A 55 -0.26 -1.60 7.29
CA TRP A 55 -1.54 -2.22 6.89
C TRP A 55 -1.61 -3.67 7.32
N MET A 56 -0.55 -4.44 7.01
CA MET A 56 -0.56 -5.88 7.27
C MET A 56 -0.58 -6.18 8.76
N PHE A 57 0.21 -5.46 9.55
CA PHE A 57 0.25 -5.71 10.98
C PHE A 57 -1.05 -5.30 11.67
N LEU A 58 -1.62 -4.17 11.26
CA LEU A 58 -2.92 -3.75 11.80
C LEU A 58 -4.00 -4.76 11.46
N ALA A 59 -4.01 -5.26 10.22
CA ALA A 59 -4.96 -6.30 9.81
C ALA A 59 -4.80 -7.56 10.66
N ALA A 60 -3.55 -7.94 10.97
CA ALA A 60 -3.28 -9.10 11.82
C ALA A 60 -3.80 -8.89 13.24
N ILE A 61 -3.64 -7.69 13.80
CA ILE A 61 -4.16 -7.37 15.14
C ILE A 61 -5.68 -7.47 15.15
N LEU A 62 -6.33 -6.89 14.15
CA LEU A 62 -7.80 -6.91 14.07
C LEU A 62 -8.33 -8.33 13.91
N GLU A 63 -7.65 -9.15 13.12
CA GLU A 63 -8.00 -10.55 12.96
C GLU A 63 -7.88 -11.30 14.27
N LYS A 64 -6.80 -11.06 15.02
CA LYS A 64 -6.58 -11.68 16.31
C LYS A 64 -7.68 -11.29 17.30
N ARG A 65 -8.08 -10.01 17.31
CA ARG A 65 -9.14 -9.54 18.17
C ARG A 65 -10.49 -10.12 17.78
N SER A 66 -10.74 -10.26 16.48
CA SER A 66 -11.97 -10.85 15.98
C SER A 66 -12.10 -12.30 16.41
N ALA A 67 -11.02 -13.05 16.41
CA ALA A 67 -11.03 -14.44 16.88
C ALA A 67 -11.29 -14.54 18.38
N ARG A 68 -10.77 -13.54 19.15
CA ARG A 68 -10.92 -13.53 20.61
C ARG A 68 -12.32 -13.07 21.04
N ASP A 69 -12.86 -12.08 20.36
CA ASP A 69 -14.15 -11.47 20.73
C ASP A 69 -14.90 -11.06 19.46
N PRO A 70 -15.56 -12.02 18.79
CA PRO A 70 -16.22 -11.75 17.52
C PRO A 70 -17.33 -10.69 17.59
N GLU A 71 -18.04 -10.61 18.72
CA GLU A 71 -19.15 -9.68 18.83
C GLU A 71 -18.69 -8.23 18.85
N THR A 72 -17.56 -7.97 19.53
CA THR A 72 -17.04 -6.60 19.66
C THR A 72 -16.35 -6.13 18.39
N THR A 73 -15.62 -7.03 17.74
CA THR A 73 -14.75 -6.63 16.63
C THR A 73 -15.43 -6.62 15.27
N THR A 74 -16.65 -7.21 15.16
CA THR A 74 -17.36 -7.20 13.88
C THR A 74 -17.76 -5.80 13.44
N THR A 75 -17.81 -4.85 14.38
CA THR A 75 -18.14 -3.46 14.07
C THR A 75 -16.93 -2.60 13.77
N ILE A 76 -15.73 -3.12 13.98
CA ILE A 76 -14.50 -2.36 13.76
C ILE A 76 -14.01 -2.62 12.34
N ILE A 77 -14.08 -1.59 11.52
CA ILE A 77 -13.64 -1.66 10.12
C ILE A 77 -12.46 -0.72 9.94
N MET A 78 -11.35 -1.27 9.46
CA MET A 78 -10.16 -0.47 9.19
C MET A 78 -10.42 0.44 7.99
N PRO A 79 -10.20 1.76 8.12
CA PRO A 79 -10.44 2.68 7.01
C PRO A 79 -9.44 2.47 5.88
N ALA A 80 -9.87 2.75 4.66
CA ALA A 80 -9.01 2.66 3.49
C ALA A 80 -7.92 3.73 3.51
N GLY A 81 -8.17 4.86 4.19
CA GLY A 81 -7.24 5.98 4.18
C GLY A 81 -7.43 6.84 2.95
N LEU A 82 -6.49 7.77 2.74
CA LEU A 82 -6.54 8.68 1.60
C LEU A 82 -6.24 7.95 0.29
N ILE A 83 -5.24 7.06 0.31
CA ILE A 83 -4.87 6.29 -0.88
C ILE A 83 -5.32 4.86 -0.70
N GLY A 84 -6.26 4.45 -1.54
CA GLY A 84 -6.74 3.07 -1.63
C GLY A 84 -6.40 2.46 -2.97
N GLY A 85 -7.09 1.38 -3.31
CA GLY A 85 -6.83 0.66 -4.56
C GLY A 85 -7.11 1.48 -5.80
N PHE A 86 -8.22 2.23 -5.81
CA PHE A 86 -8.58 3.04 -6.95
C PHE A 86 -7.54 4.14 -7.21
N GLU A 87 -7.11 4.81 -6.15
CA GLU A 87 -6.15 5.90 -6.25
C GLU A 87 -4.79 5.39 -6.72
N THR A 88 -4.41 4.19 -6.32
CA THR A 88 -3.18 3.55 -6.78
C THR A 88 -3.24 3.29 -8.28
N ILE A 89 -4.35 2.75 -8.76
CA ILE A 89 -4.56 2.51 -10.19
C ILE A 89 -4.53 3.83 -10.95
N LEU A 90 -5.15 4.87 -10.40
CA LEU A 90 -5.17 6.18 -11.02
C LEU A 90 -3.75 6.74 -11.20
N PHE A 91 -2.92 6.68 -10.14
CA PHE A 91 -1.55 7.17 -10.22
C PHE A 91 -0.69 6.36 -11.19
N TYR A 92 -0.87 5.04 -11.21
CA TYR A 92 -0.13 4.21 -12.16
C TYR A 92 -0.56 4.51 -13.58
N SER A 93 -1.84 4.78 -13.81
CA SER A 93 -2.32 5.22 -15.12
C SER A 93 -1.67 6.55 -15.52
N LEU A 94 -1.54 7.49 -14.56
CA LEU A 94 -0.86 8.75 -14.82
C LEU A 94 0.62 8.56 -15.16
N PHE A 95 1.28 7.57 -14.56
CA PHE A 95 2.66 7.26 -14.91
C PHE A 95 2.79 6.91 -16.40
N PHE A 96 1.84 6.15 -16.93
CA PHE A 96 1.84 5.76 -18.34
C PHE A 96 1.46 6.93 -19.26
N LEU A 97 0.50 7.75 -18.83
CA LEU A 97 0.00 8.85 -19.64
C LEU A 97 0.92 10.07 -19.63
N LEU A 98 1.58 10.32 -18.49
CA LEU A 98 2.40 11.51 -18.29
C LEU A 98 3.78 11.14 -17.79
N PRO A 99 4.55 10.34 -18.56
CA PRO A 99 5.87 9.90 -18.08
C PRO A 99 6.87 11.05 -17.93
N GLN A 100 6.62 12.18 -18.59
CA GLN A 100 7.49 13.34 -18.46
C GLN A 100 7.39 13.99 -17.07
N TYR A 101 6.34 13.67 -16.30
CA TYR A 101 6.14 14.18 -14.95
C TYR A 101 6.40 13.12 -13.88
N ILE A 102 7.17 12.07 -14.20
CA ILE A 102 7.38 10.94 -13.30
C ILE A 102 7.95 11.39 -11.94
N LEU A 103 8.89 12.34 -11.94
CA LEU A 103 9.48 12.81 -10.69
C LEU A 103 8.42 13.41 -9.78
N GLU A 104 7.62 14.32 -10.32
CA GLU A 104 6.56 14.98 -9.57
C GLU A 104 5.49 13.98 -9.12
N LEU A 105 5.15 13.03 -10.00
CA LEU A 105 4.14 12.01 -9.67
C LEU A 105 4.64 11.09 -8.56
N PHE A 106 5.91 10.69 -8.59
CA PHE A 106 6.48 9.88 -7.51
C PHE A 106 6.42 10.62 -6.18
N ILE A 107 6.79 11.89 -6.17
CA ILE A 107 6.82 12.69 -4.95
C ILE A 107 5.41 12.89 -4.40
N VAL A 108 4.47 13.29 -5.26
CA VAL A 108 3.09 13.53 -4.83
C VAL A 108 2.46 12.24 -4.31
N PHE A 109 2.64 11.15 -5.03
CA PHE A 109 2.07 9.86 -4.61
C PHE A 109 2.66 9.40 -3.29
N SER A 110 3.97 9.56 -3.10
CA SER A 110 4.64 9.21 -1.83
C SER A 110 4.07 10.00 -0.67
N LEU A 111 3.87 11.31 -0.87
CA LEU A 111 3.34 12.17 0.19
C LEU A 111 1.90 11.79 0.53
N LEU A 112 1.09 11.45 -0.47
CA LEU A 112 -0.29 11.03 -0.24
C LEU A 112 -0.34 9.70 0.51
N ILE A 113 0.55 8.76 0.18
CA ILE A 113 0.64 7.49 0.91
C ILE A 113 1.09 7.74 2.34
N LEU A 114 2.02 8.65 2.55
CA LEU A 114 2.47 9.01 3.89
C LEU A 114 1.31 9.54 4.73
N ILE A 115 0.46 10.39 4.14
CA ILE A 115 -0.74 10.88 4.82
C ILE A 115 -1.66 9.71 5.17
N THR A 116 -1.80 8.74 4.27
CA THR A 116 -2.62 7.54 4.53
C THR A 116 -2.06 6.75 5.72
N ILE A 117 -0.74 6.60 5.80
CA ILE A 117 -0.09 5.92 6.93
C ILE A 117 -0.41 6.65 8.23
N ILE A 118 -0.31 7.98 8.23
CA ILE A 118 -0.59 8.79 9.40
C ILE A 118 -2.05 8.67 9.81
N GLN A 119 -2.97 8.70 8.85
CA GLN A 119 -4.40 8.50 9.12
C GLN A 119 -4.64 7.15 9.78
N ARG A 120 -3.99 6.11 9.27
CA ARG A 120 -4.12 4.76 9.84
C ARG A 120 -3.54 4.70 11.25
N LEU A 121 -2.44 5.40 11.47
CA LEU A 121 -1.80 5.46 12.79
C LEU A 121 -2.74 6.07 13.83
N PHE A 122 -3.36 7.20 13.50
CA PHE A 122 -4.31 7.84 14.40
C PHE A 122 -5.54 6.97 14.62
N TRP A 123 -6.03 6.33 13.57
CA TRP A 123 -7.16 5.42 13.70
C TRP A 123 -6.82 4.27 14.64
N ALA A 124 -5.63 3.70 14.48
CA ALA A 124 -5.19 2.58 15.32
C ALA A 124 -5.07 3.01 16.78
N LYS A 125 -4.51 4.19 17.02
CA LYS A 125 -4.38 4.71 18.39
C LYS A 125 -5.74 4.87 19.05
N LYS A 126 -6.74 5.30 18.28
CA LYS A 126 -8.08 5.52 18.79
C LYS A 126 -8.83 4.21 19.04
N ASN A 127 -8.63 3.21 18.18
CA ASN A 127 -9.45 2.00 18.18
C ASN A 127 -8.75 0.77 18.79
N LEU A 128 -7.46 0.80 18.99
CA LEU A 128 -6.75 -0.26 19.65
C LEU A 128 -6.55 0.06 21.13
#